data_b6507d70f2712e977723c9bad420f830
#
_entry.id   b6507d70f2712e977723c9bad420f830
#
_cell.length_a   1.000
_cell.length_b   1.000
_cell.length_c   1.000
_cell.angle_alpha   90.00
_cell.angle_beta   90.00
_cell.angle_gamma   90.00
#
_symmetry.space_group_name_H-M   'P 1'
#
loop_
_entity.id
_entity.type
_entity.pdbx_description
1 polymer ?
#
loop_
_entity_poly.entity_id
_entity_poly.type
_entity_poly.pdbx_seq_one_letter_code
_entity_poly.pdbx_strand_id
1 'polypeptide(L)'
;MARRIRQWIGFLIMLAGLGLLAGPFLLGAREEKVQEQVVDTFYQDVKKAETEPAANETETREPQDPFYQAAKAYNESLLNGGQSAMTSRADVEQFALSAQDYGVSENVIGTIRIPRMEIELGLYLGANSENMAKGAAIFGMTSLPLGRESENAAIAGHRGWRGAPMFREIQKLQIDDPIYVTTPWQTLVYRVCEIRIVTPEDNSWCRIQPGRTLISLMTCHPYGQNYQRYIVFAELSPEDKPSEEAIRAENAASYDPSPRQITQIHADGTSDTVTVDPAAIRPDGSEYGAVLSNFVILAEDKMRIAAWIGAAVVALSGIWLTVQTLRDFKKGEKHHESE
;
A
#
# COMPACT_ATOMS: atom_id res chain seq x y z
N MET A 1 -15.19 -2.67 -52.38
CA MET A 1 -13.99 -2.15 -51.65
C MET A 1 -14.35 -1.29 -50.46
N ALA A 2 -15.12 -0.22 -50.58
CA ALA A 2 -15.50 0.69 -49.49
C ALA A 2 -16.25 0.07 -48.32
N ARG A 3 -17.04 -1.02 -48.52
CA ARG A 3 -17.76 -1.74 -47.44
C ARG A 3 -16.80 -2.52 -46.53
N ARG A 4 -15.80 -3.18 -47.09
CA ARG A 4 -14.75 -3.91 -46.36
C ARG A 4 -13.88 -2.95 -45.54
N ILE A 5 -13.52 -1.81 -46.12
CA ILE A 5 -12.71 -0.77 -45.45
C ILE A 5 -13.46 -0.24 -44.22
N ARG A 6 -14.76 0.05 -44.31
CA ARG A 6 -15.59 0.49 -43.15
C ARG A 6 -15.68 -0.56 -42.04
N GLN A 7 -15.76 -1.85 -42.40
CA GLN A 7 -15.76 -2.93 -41.42
C GLN A 7 -14.43 -3.05 -40.68
N TRP A 8 -13.31 -2.92 -41.38
CA TRP A 8 -11.98 -2.92 -40.76
C TRP A 8 -11.74 -1.69 -39.88
N ILE A 9 -12.19 -0.51 -40.29
CA ILE A 9 -12.12 0.70 -39.46
C ILE A 9 -12.94 0.52 -38.18
N GLY A 10 -14.17 0.00 -38.29
CA GLY A 10 -15.01 -0.28 -37.11
C GLY A 10 -14.36 -1.30 -36.15
N PHE A 11 -13.73 -2.33 -36.71
CA PHE A 11 -13.00 -3.33 -35.90
C PHE A 11 -11.77 -2.72 -35.19
N LEU A 12 -11.00 -1.88 -35.85
CA LEU A 12 -9.84 -1.19 -35.27
C LEU A 12 -10.26 -0.21 -34.15
N ILE A 13 -11.33 0.55 -34.36
CA ILE A 13 -11.88 1.46 -33.34
C ILE A 13 -12.36 0.67 -32.14
N MET A 14 -12.99 -0.47 -32.36
CA MET A 14 -13.45 -1.36 -31.30
C MET A 14 -12.28 -1.95 -30.49
N LEU A 15 -11.21 -2.39 -31.16
CA LEU A 15 -10.00 -2.89 -30.50
C LEU A 15 -9.29 -1.77 -29.69
N ALA A 16 -9.24 -0.56 -30.23
CA ALA A 16 -8.70 0.59 -29.51
C ALA A 16 -9.55 0.94 -28.28
N GLY A 17 -10.87 0.90 -28.40
CA GLY A 17 -11.81 1.08 -27.29
C GLY A 17 -11.64 0.00 -26.21
N LEU A 18 -11.45 -1.25 -26.61
CA LEU A 18 -11.17 -2.36 -25.69
C LEU A 18 -9.85 -2.15 -24.94
N GLY A 19 -8.80 -1.70 -25.65
CA GLY A 19 -7.51 -1.38 -25.05
C GLY A 19 -7.60 -0.26 -24.02
N LEU A 20 -8.38 0.78 -24.29
CA LEU A 20 -8.60 1.89 -23.35
C LEU A 20 -9.41 1.46 -22.12
N LEU A 21 -10.38 0.58 -22.30
CA LEU A 21 -11.21 0.07 -21.19
C LEU A 21 -10.47 -0.94 -20.33
N ALA A 22 -9.67 -1.82 -20.93
CA ALA A 22 -8.89 -2.84 -20.22
C ALA A 22 -7.57 -2.30 -19.63
N GLY A 23 -7.02 -1.22 -20.19
CA GLY A 23 -5.72 -0.67 -19.83
C GLY A 23 -5.54 -0.40 -18.33
N PRO A 24 -6.43 0.37 -17.68
CA PRO A 24 -6.32 0.65 -16.23
C PRO A 24 -6.34 -0.62 -15.38
N PHE A 25 -7.11 -1.62 -15.80
CA PHE A 25 -7.25 -2.90 -15.11
C PHE A 25 -5.98 -3.75 -15.20
N LEU A 26 -5.40 -3.81 -16.40
CA LEU A 26 -4.15 -4.53 -16.64
C LEU A 26 -2.98 -3.87 -15.92
N LEU A 27 -2.98 -2.53 -15.84
CA LEU A 27 -1.97 -1.79 -15.09
C LEU A 27 -2.08 -2.08 -13.59
N GLY A 28 -3.29 -2.06 -13.00
CA GLY A 28 -3.51 -2.37 -11.58
C GLY A 28 -3.07 -3.80 -11.23
N ALA A 29 -3.49 -4.78 -12.02
CA ALA A 29 -3.08 -6.17 -11.83
C ALA A 29 -1.56 -6.39 -12.00
N ARG A 30 -0.91 -5.56 -12.82
CA ARG A 30 0.55 -5.59 -12.97
C ARG A 30 1.24 -5.03 -11.72
N GLU A 31 0.78 -3.92 -11.18
CA GLU A 31 1.35 -3.30 -9.98
C GLU A 31 1.20 -4.23 -8.76
N GLU A 32 0.03 -4.87 -8.57
CA GLU A 32 -0.17 -5.88 -7.53
C GLU A 32 0.83 -7.02 -7.65
N LYS A 33 1.02 -7.58 -8.84
CA LYS A 33 2.01 -8.65 -9.07
C LYS A 33 3.44 -8.21 -8.79
N VAL A 34 3.80 -6.97 -9.09
CA VAL A 34 5.14 -6.44 -8.75
C VAL A 34 5.31 -6.39 -7.24
N GLN A 35 4.29 -5.98 -6.50
CA GLN A 35 4.32 -5.96 -5.04
C GLN A 35 4.42 -7.38 -4.45
N GLU A 36 3.60 -8.32 -4.94
CA GLU A 36 3.70 -9.74 -4.56
C GLU A 36 5.11 -10.31 -4.81
N GLN A 37 5.69 -10.02 -5.97
CA GLN A 37 7.04 -10.49 -6.31
C GLN A 37 8.11 -9.92 -5.35
N VAL A 38 7.99 -8.66 -4.94
CA VAL A 38 8.91 -8.06 -3.97
C VAL A 38 8.80 -8.77 -2.62
N VAL A 39 7.59 -9.01 -2.15
CA VAL A 39 7.31 -9.73 -0.91
C VAL A 39 7.86 -11.17 -0.97
N ASP A 40 7.56 -11.89 -2.05
CA ASP A 40 8.03 -13.26 -2.26
C ASP A 40 9.56 -13.33 -2.31
N THR A 41 10.20 -12.39 -3.02
CA THR A 41 11.66 -12.33 -3.12
C THR A 41 12.28 -12.10 -1.74
N PHE A 42 11.72 -11.16 -0.96
CA PHE A 42 12.17 -10.89 0.40
C PHE A 42 12.13 -12.17 1.27
N TYR A 43 11.01 -12.89 1.28
CA TYR A 43 10.89 -14.13 2.05
C TYR A 43 11.83 -15.24 1.57
N GLN A 44 12.09 -15.32 0.27
CA GLN A 44 13.08 -16.26 -0.27
C GLN A 44 14.49 -15.92 0.20
N ASP A 45 14.86 -14.63 0.21
CA ASP A 45 16.17 -14.18 0.67
C ASP A 45 16.35 -14.42 2.18
N VAL A 46 15.35 -14.15 3.00
CA VAL A 46 15.34 -14.47 4.45
C VAL A 46 15.53 -15.98 4.68
N LYS A 47 14.75 -16.80 4.00
CA LYS A 47 14.83 -18.25 4.13
C LYS A 47 16.19 -18.81 3.68
N LYS A 48 16.80 -18.22 2.65
CA LYS A 48 18.13 -18.59 2.19
C LYS A 48 19.20 -18.25 3.25
N ALA A 49 19.08 -17.08 3.87
CA ALA A 49 19.97 -16.67 4.95
C ALA A 49 19.87 -17.62 6.19
N GLU A 50 18.65 -18.08 6.53
CA GLU A 50 18.43 -19.05 7.61
C GLU A 50 19.02 -20.43 7.32
N THR A 51 19.16 -20.82 6.04
CA THR A 51 19.70 -22.14 5.65
C THR A 51 21.23 -22.16 5.55
N GLU A 52 21.90 -21.00 5.57
CA GLU A 52 23.37 -20.97 5.71
C GLU A 52 23.74 -21.26 7.18
N PRO A 53 24.65 -22.21 7.47
CA PRO A 53 24.92 -22.67 8.83
C PRO A 53 25.51 -21.54 9.67
N ALA A 54 24.66 -20.84 10.41
CA ALA A 54 25.08 -19.95 11.48
C ALA A 54 25.56 -20.82 12.67
N ALA A 55 26.78 -20.60 13.10
CA ALA A 55 27.38 -21.32 14.21
C ALA A 55 26.62 -21.02 15.51
N ASN A 56 25.93 -22.04 16.07
CA ASN A 56 25.40 -22.13 17.43
C ASN A 56 24.40 -21.04 17.85
N GLU A 57 23.13 -21.28 17.55
CA GLU A 57 22.03 -20.54 18.18
C GLU A 57 21.49 -21.30 19.39
N THR A 58 21.87 -20.84 20.56
CA THR A 58 21.14 -21.03 21.81
C THR A 58 21.37 -19.76 22.63
N GLU A 59 20.34 -18.96 22.72
CA GLU A 59 20.11 -17.75 23.53
C GLU A 59 19.73 -16.54 22.67
N THR A 60 18.81 -15.74 23.17
CA THR A 60 18.34 -14.41 22.71
C THR A 60 19.49 -13.40 22.52
N ARG A 61 20.39 -13.70 21.58
CA ARG A 61 21.52 -12.84 21.27
C ARG A 61 21.12 -11.86 20.17
N GLU A 62 21.38 -10.60 20.42
CA GLU A 62 21.17 -9.53 19.44
C GLU A 62 21.85 -9.90 18.10
N PRO A 63 21.19 -9.70 16.95
CA PRO A 63 21.76 -10.06 15.64
C PRO A 63 23.12 -9.39 15.42
N GLN A 64 24.10 -10.17 14.97
CA GLN A 64 25.44 -9.64 14.64
C GLN A 64 25.52 -9.18 13.17
N ASP A 65 24.42 -9.19 12.47
CA ASP A 65 24.31 -8.71 11.10
C ASP A 65 24.78 -7.26 10.99
N PRO A 66 25.67 -6.92 10.04
CA PRO A 66 26.21 -5.57 9.91
C PRO A 66 25.15 -4.49 9.66
N PHE A 67 24.09 -4.81 8.92
CA PHE A 67 23.00 -3.88 8.67
C PHE A 67 22.17 -3.65 9.94
N TYR A 68 21.89 -4.70 10.72
CA TYR A 68 21.23 -4.56 12.01
C TYR A 68 22.02 -3.63 12.96
N GLN A 69 23.33 -3.83 13.07
CA GLN A 69 24.19 -3.01 13.94
C GLN A 69 24.22 -1.54 13.47
N ALA A 70 24.28 -1.31 12.16
CA ALA A 70 24.20 0.04 11.61
C ALA A 70 22.82 0.70 11.85
N ALA A 71 21.73 -0.04 11.68
CA ALA A 71 20.37 0.41 11.95
C ALA A 71 20.17 0.74 13.45
N LYS A 72 20.72 -0.10 14.33
CA LYS A 72 20.73 0.14 15.78
C LYS A 72 21.47 1.42 16.12
N ALA A 73 22.70 1.57 15.65
CA ALA A 73 23.51 2.78 15.89
C ALA A 73 22.80 4.04 15.36
N TYR A 74 22.14 3.93 14.21
CA TYR A 74 21.33 5.01 13.66
C TYR A 74 20.16 5.38 14.59
N ASN A 75 19.35 4.42 15.05
CA ASN A 75 18.25 4.68 15.99
C ASN A 75 18.77 5.31 17.30
N GLU A 76 19.87 4.80 17.84
CA GLU A 76 20.52 5.38 19.04
C GLU A 76 20.99 6.81 18.79
N SER A 77 21.48 7.13 17.61
CA SER A 77 21.89 8.49 17.26
C SER A 77 20.72 9.47 17.21
N LEU A 78 19.55 9.01 16.70
CA LEU A 78 18.32 9.82 16.73
C LEU A 78 17.83 10.07 18.15
N LEU A 79 17.85 9.05 18.99
CA LEU A 79 17.40 9.16 20.38
C LEU A 79 18.30 10.07 21.20
N ASN A 80 19.62 9.88 21.13
CA ASN A 80 20.62 10.59 21.96
C ASN A 80 20.95 11.99 21.42
N GLY A 81 20.97 12.15 20.09
CA GLY A 81 21.26 13.43 19.42
C GLY A 81 20.06 14.38 19.35
N GLY A 82 18.88 13.87 19.67
CA GLY A 82 17.61 14.56 19.44
C GLY A 82 17.21 14.50 17.97
N GLN A 83 16.03 13.97 17.70
CA GLN A 83 15.45 13.93 16.36
C GLN A 83 15.19 15.36 15.88
N SER A 84 15.88 15.78 14.82
CA SER A 84 15.69 17.11 14.22
C SER A 84 14.28 17.26 13.64
N ALA A 85 13.82 18.50 13.51
CA ALA A 85 12.56 18.75 12.80
C ALA A 85 12.75 18.42 11.31
N MET A 86 11.79 17.74 10.72
CA MET A 86 11.73 17.55 9.28
C MET A 86 11.29 18.87 8.64
N THR A 87 12.21 19.56 7.98
CA THR A 87 11.98 20.88 7.40
C THR A 87 12.00 20.89 5.89
N SER A 88 12.50 19.81 5.31
CA SER A 88 12.63 19.68 3.86
C SER A 88 12.09 18.36 3.35
N ARG A 89 11.79 18.33 2.05
CA ARG A 89 11.41 17.12 1.36
C ARG A 89 12.53 16.05 1.42
N ALA A 90 13.79 16.47 1.39
CA ALA A 90 14.91 15.56 1.48
C ALA A 90 14.95 14.81 2.83
N ASP A 91 14.53 15.44 3.93
CA ASP A 91 14.46 14.80 5.25
C ASP A 91 13.49 13.61 5.29
N VAL A 92 12.50 13.62 4.41
CA VAL A 92 11.50 12.55 4.27
C VAL A 92 11.93 11.50 3.25
N GLU A 93 12.49 11.95 2.11
CA GLU A 93 12.78 11.09 0.95
C GLU A 93 14.11 10.36 1.05
N GLN A 94 15.09 10.94 1.77
CA GLN A 94 16.42 10.36 1.91
C GLN A 94 16.59 9.72 3.28
N PHE A 95 17.16 8.53 3.28
CA PHE A 95 17.55 7.84 4.50
C PHE A 95 19.06 7.89 4.66
N ALA A 96 19.54 8.08 5.90
CA ALA A 96 20.98 8.19 6.17
C ALA A 96 21.74 6.87 5.97
N LEU A 97 21.03 5.75 6.03
CA LEU A 97 21.56 4.42 5.71
C LEU A 97 21.08 3.97 4.34
N SER A 98 21.98 3.36 3.58
CA SER A 98 21.63 2.61 2.37
C SER A 98 21.71 1.12 2.70
N ALA A 99 20.60 0.41 2.59
CA ALA A 99 20.57 -1.03 2.80
C ALA A 99 21.43 -1.77 1.74
N GLN A 100 21.60 -1.17 0.57
CA GLN A 100 22.44 -1.71 -0.51
C GLN A 100 23.92 -1.79 -0.11
N ASP A 101 24.42 -0.89 0.74
CA ASP A 101 25.79 -0.91 1.24
C ASP A 101 26.06 -2.16 2.10
N TYR A 102 25.01 -2.82 2.56
CA TYR A 102 25.03 -4.04 3.35
C TYR A 102 24.56 -5.29 2.58
N GLY A 103 24.45 -5.18 1.25
CA GLY A 103 24.06 -6.31 0.39
C GLY A 103 22.56 -6.56 0.28
N VAL A 104 21.73 -5.69 0.84
CA VAL A 104 20.26 -5.76 0.71
C VAL A 104 19.86 -5.16 -0.65
N SER A 105 19.16 -5.92 -1.47
CA SER A 105 18.74 -5.48 -2.78
C SER A 105 17.65 -4.39 -2.69
N GLU A 106 17.70 -3.40 -3.57
CA GLU A 106 16.65 -2.39 -3.79
C GLU A 106 16.17 -1.60 -2.55
N ASN A 107 16.95 -1.52 -1.46
CA ASN A 107 16.54 -0.88 -0.18
C ASN A 107 15.26 -1.48 0.45
N VAL A 108 14.91 -2.71 0.12
CA VAL A 108 13.81 -3.43 0.78
C VAL A 108 14.33 -4.02 2.08
N ILE A 109 13.92 -3.45 3.20
CA ILE A 109 14.39 -3.87 4.53
C ILE A 109 13.44 -4.84 5.23
N GLY A 110 12.29 -5.10 4.64
CA GLY A 110 11.28 -5.95 5.25
C GLY A 110 9.97 -5.91 4.47
N THR A 111 8.95 -6.43 5.13
CA THR A 111 7.55 -6.32 4.69
C THR A 111 6.68 -5.74 5.79
N ILE A 112 5.59 -5.10 5.40
CA ILE A 112 4.51 -4.70 6.30
C ILE A 112 3.22 -5.38 5.87
N ARG A 113 2.65 -6.18 6.76
CA ARG A 113 1.37 -6.84 6.55
C ARG A 113 0.30 -6.25 7.48
N ILE A 114 -0.84 -5.90 6.91
CA ILE A 114 -1.96 -5.31 7.63
C ILE A 114 -3.23 -6.12 7.29
N PRO A 115 -3.58 -7.12 8.13
CA PRO A 115 -4.68 -8.05 7.86
C PRO A 115 -6.01 -7.35 7.61
N ARG A 116 -6.35 -6.34 8.41
CA ARG A 116 -7.60 -5.57 8.27
C ARG A 116 -7.77 -4.92 6.89
N MET A 117 -6.66 -4.59 6.24
CA MET A 117 -6.63 -3.98 4.92
C MET A 117 -6.41 -5.01 3.80
N GLU A 118 -6.18 -6.28 4.16
CA GLU A 118 -5.85 -7.38 3.24
C GLU A 118 -4.65 -7.07 2.35
N ILE A 119 -3.61 -6.41 2.92
CA ILE A 119 -2.40 -6.04 2.20
C ILE A 119 -1.14 -6.62 2.85
N GLU A 120 -0.15 -6.88 2.01
CA GLU A 120 1.24 -7.07 2.38
C GLU A 120 2.11 -6.34 1.36
N LEU A 121 3.00 -5.46 1.84
CA LEU A 121 3.81 -4.57 1.00
C LEU A 121 5.27 -4.67 1.40
N GLY A 122 6.18 -4.57 0.42
CA GLY A 122 7.58 -4.34 0.71
C GLY A 122 7.79 -3.03 1.46
N LEU A 123 8.72 -3.03 2.41
CA LEU A 123 9.07 -1.89 3.25
C LEU A 123 10.44 -1.34 2.82
N TYR A 124 10.46 -0.09 2.37
CA TYR A 124 11.61 0.55 1.77
C TYR A 124 12.20 1.65 2.66
N LEU A 125 13.50 1.92 2.55
CA LEU A 125 14.13 3.07 3.19
C LEU A 125 14.03 4.32 2.33
N GLY A 126 13.49 5.40 2.93
CA GLY A 126 13.28 6.69 2.28
C GLY A 126 11.97 6.75 1.50
N ALA A 127 11.09 7.67 1.90
CA ALA A 127 9.77 7.85 1.29
C ALA A 127 9.82 8.72 0.01
N ASN A 128 10.72 8.38 -0.91
CA ASN A 128 10.81 8.99 -2.23
C ASN A 128 9.75 8.42 -3.19
N SER A 129 9.58 9.07 -4.33
CA SER A 129 8.54 8.71 -5.31
C SER A 129 8.72 7.31 -5.91
N GLU A 130 9.95 6.81 -6.02
CA GLU A 130 10.23 5.49 -6.55
C GLU A 130 9.84 4.40 -5.56
N ASN A 131 10.29 4.50 -4.30
CA ASN A 131 9.98 3.55 -3.23
C ASN A 131 8.47 3.53 -2.93
N MET A 132 7.86 4.70 -2.84
CA MET A 132 6.42 4.84 -2.62
C MET A 132 5.57 4.23 -3.74
N ALA A 133 6.07 4.21 -4.97
CA ALA A 133 5.38 3.57 -6.09
C ALA A 133 5.42 2.03 -5.99
N LYS A 134 6.44 1.47 -5.33
CA LYS A 134 6.66 0.02 -5.19
C LYS A 134 5.99 -0.57 -3.94
N GLY A 135 5.86 0.20 -2.85
CA GLY A 135 5.32 -0.30 -1.58
C GLY A 135 5.19 0.77 -0.51
N ALA A 136 5.35 0.37 0.74
CA ALA A 136 5.42 1.28 1.87
C ALA A 136 6.88 1.72 2.10
N ALA A 137 7.07 2.95 2.58
CA ALA A 137 8.41 3.50 2.74
C ALA A 137 8.56 4.22 4.09
N ILE A 138 9.69 3.98 4.75
CA ILE A 138 10.04 4.63 6.01
C ILE A 138 10.56 6.04 5.70
N PHE A 139 10.08 7.03 6.43
CA PHE A 139 10.58 8.40 6.36
C PHE A 139 12.06 8.46 6.78
N GLY A 140 12.84 9.22 6.06
CA GLY A 140 14.13 9.67 6.53
C GLY A 140 13.99 10.34 7.91
N MET A 141 15.06 10.37 8.68
CA MET A 141 15.10 10.95 10.04
C MET A 141 14.10 10.35 11.05
N THR A 142 13.54 9.16 10.78
CA THR A 142 12.76 8.36 11.74
C THR A 142 13.44 7.03 12.01
N SER A 143 13.03 6.33 13.08
CA SER A 143 13.65 5.06 13.45
C SER A 143 13.39 3.97 12.41
N LEU A 144 14.30 2.98 12.33
CA LEU A 144 13.97 1.69 11.77
C LEU A 144 13.21 0.85 12.81
N PRO A 145 12.30 -0.03 12.38
CA PRO A 145 11.52 -0.87 13.29
C PRO A 145 12.34 -2.07 13.75
N LEU A 146 13.16 -1.89 14.77
CA LEU A 146 13.99 -2.93 15.38
C LEU A 146 13.34 -3.55 16.61
N GLY A 147 12.22 -3.00 17.09
CA GLY A 147 11.51 -3.47 18.27
C GLY A 147 12.18 -3.07 19.58
N ARG A 148 13.01 -2.05 19.56
CA ARG A 148 13.70 -1.52 20.74
C ARG A 148 12.90 -0.40 21.37
N GLU A 149 13.13 -0.15 22.66
CA GLU A 149 12.47 0.93 23.37
C GLU A 149 12.80 2.31 22.78
N SER A 150 11.82 3.18 22.75
CA SER A 150 11.95 4.55 22.25
C SER A 150 12.25 4.63 20.75
N GLU A 151 11.49 3.90 19.97
CA GLU A 151 11.49 3.95 18.49
C GLU A 151 10.15 4.49 17.97
N ASN A 152 10.19 5.20 16.85
CA ASN A 152 9.01 5.47 16.02
C ASN A 152 9.42 5.41 14.55
N ALA A 153 9.06 4.33 13.87
CA ALA A 153 9.25 4.20 12.43
C ALA A 153 8.02 4.81 11.71
N ALA A 154 8.20 5.97 11.09
CA ALA A 154 7.16 6.61 10.30
C ALA A 154 7.10 6.00 8.90
N ILE A 155 6.00 5.35 8.58
CA ILE A 155 5.83 4.55 7.35
C ILE A 155 4.75 5.18 6.50
N ALA A 156 5.12 5.61 5.29
CA ALA A 156 4.20 6.16 4.31
C ALA A 156 3.75 5.13 3.27
N GLY A 157 2.52 5.24 2.84
CA GLY A 157 1.97 4.51 1.70
C GLY A 157 0.99 5.39 0.93
N HIS A 158 0.96 5.24 -0.39
CA HIS A 158 -0.07 5.91 -1.18
C HIS A 158 -1.48 5.46 -0.77
N ARG A 159 -2.43 6.36 -0.85
CA ARG A 159 -3.84 6.01 -0.65
C ARG A 159 -4.45 5.47 -1.95
N GLY A 160 -3.91 4.33 -2.42
CA GLY A 160 -4.11 3.76 -3.74
C GLY A 160 -3.09 4.27 -4.76
N TRP A 161 -2.58 3.38 -5.59
CA TRP A 161 -1.61 3.70 -6.63
C TRP A 161 -1.83 2.86 -7.87
N ARG A 162 -2.18 3.49 -9.00
CA ARG A 162 -2.37 2.84 -10.30
C ARG A 162 -3.23 1.56 -10.25
N GLY A 163 -4.24 1.53 -9.38
CA GLY A 163 -5.11 0.38 -9.16
C GLY A 163 -4.74 -0.51 -7.99
N ALA A 164 -3.47 -0.53 -7.55
CA ALA A 164 -3.07 -1.23 -6.33
C ALA A 164 -3.64 -0.52 -5.09
N PRO A 165 -4.15 -1.28 -4.10
CA PRO A 165 -4.84 -0.70 -2.94
C PRO A 165 -3.91 0.12 -2.04
N MET A 166 -2.66 -0.30 -1.84
CA MET A 166 -1.72 0.34 -0.91
C MET A 166 -2.42 0.64 0.45
N PHE A 167 -2.31 1.88 0.96
CA PHE A 167 -2.99 2.32 2.18
C PHE A 167 -4.39 2.93 1.91
N ARG A 168 -5.05 2.56 0.80
CA ARG A 168 -6.39 3.06 0.46
C ARG A 168 -7.40 2.84 1.60
N GLU A 169 -7.37 1.66 2.18
CA GLU A 169 -8.32 1.20 3.18
C GLU A 169 -7.89 1.49 4.64
N ILE A 170 -6.91 2.39 4.85
CA ILE A 170 -6.33 2.66 6.19
C ILE A 170 -7.39 3.05 7.24
N GLN A 171 -8.49 3.65 6.81
CA GLN A 171 -9.58 4.03 7.69
C GLN A 171 -10.37 2.83 8.27
N LYS A 172 -10.18 1.62 7.73
CA LYS A 172 -10.74 0.40 8.32
C LYS A 172 -10.02 -0.02 9.60
N LEU A 173 -8.79 0.44 9.81
CA LEU A 173 -8.02 0.11 11.01
C LEU A 173 -8.72 0.60 12.26
N GLN A 174 -8.72 -0.26 13.28
CA GLN A 174 -9.34 -0.05 14.59
C GLN A 174 -8.29 -0.15 15.68
N ILE A 175 -8.57 0.42 16.83
CA ILE A 175 -7.74 0.21 18.02
C ILE A 175 -7.63 -1.30 18.26
N ASP A 176 -6.42 -1.73 18.59
CA ASP A 176 -6.04 -3.13 18.83
C ASP A 176 -5.88 -4.01 17.57
N ASP A 177 -6.13 -3.48 16.36
CA ASP A 177 -5.82 -4.22 15.13
C ASP A 177 -4.31 -4.50 15.02
N PRO A 178 -3.91 -5.73 14.65
CA PRO A 178 -2.51 -6.07 14.49
C PRO A 178 -1.94 -5.56 13.18
N ILE A 179 -0.67 -5.16 13.25
CA ILE A 179 0.18 -4.83 12.12
C ILE A 179 1.48 -5.60 12.28
N TYR A 180 1.86 -6.37 11.27
CA TYR A 180 3.08 -7.17 11.28
C TYR A 180 4.16 -6.48 10.46
N VAL A 181 5.32 -6.31 11.05
CA VAL A 181 6.53 -5.85 10.35
C VAL A 181 7.55 -6.96 10.41
N THR A 182 7.84 -7.57 9.26
CA THR A 182 8.83 -8.62 9.13
C THR A 182 10.12 -8.03 8.55
N THR A 183 11.19 -8.17 9.29
CA THR A 183 12.55 -7.82 8.89
C THR A 183 13.37 -9.10 8.68
N PRO A 184 14.60 -9.05 8.16
CA PRO A 184 15.44 -10.25 8.05
C PRO A 184 15.73 -10.94 9.39
N TRP A 185 15.56 -10.23 10.51
CA TRP A 185 15.93 -10.71 11.84
C TRP A 185 14.76 -11.21 12.68
N GLN A 186 13.55 -10.67 12.43
CA GLN A 186 12.37 -10.98 13.24
C GLN A 186 11.09 -10.45 12.61
N THR A 187 9.97 -11.00 13.06
CA THR A 187 8.65 -10.41 12.84
C THR A 187 8.16 -9.75 14.11
N LEU A 188 7.85 -8.48 14.02
CA LEU A 188 7.33 -7.65 15.10
C LEU A 188 5.82 -7.48 14.93
N VAL A 189 5.09 -7.61 16.04
CA VAL A 189 3.64 -7.36 16.10
C VAL A 189 3.39 -6.03 16.78
N TYR A 190 2.74 -5.13 16.06
CA TYR A 190 2.29 -3.85 16.60
C TYR A 190 0.77 -3.85 16.69
N ARG A 191 0.22 -3.23 17.74
CA ARG A 191 -1.23 -3.04 17.92
C ARG A 191 -1.57 -1.57 17.73
N VAL A 192 -2.63 -1.30 16.92
CA VAL A 192 -3.11 0.07 16.73
C VAL A 192 -3.54 0.64 18.07
N CYS A 193 -2.97 1.78 18.45
CA CYS A 193 -3.23 2.41 19.75
C CYS A 193 -3.85 3.82 19.64
N GLU A 194 -3.67 4.49 18.50
CA GLU A 194 -4.21 5.82 18.29
C GLU A 194 -4.37 6.13 16.80
N ILE A 195 -5.38 6.93 16.46
CA ILE A 195 -5.61 7.41 15.09
C ILE A 195 -5.82 8.92 15.14
N ARG A 196 -5.15 9.65 14.21
CA ARG A 196 -5.25 11.11 14.07
C ARG A 196 -5.42 11.53 12.63
N ILE A 197 -6.04 12.68 12.43
CA ILE A 197 -6.00 13.43 11.17
C ILE A 197 -5.25 14.72 11.44
N VAL A 198 -4.24 15.02 10.60
CA VAL A 198 -3.37 16.18 10.78
C VAL A 198 -3.21 16.94 9.48
N THR A 199 -2.70 18.17 9.55
CA THR A 199 -2.31 18.91 8.35
C THR A 199 -1.00 18.38 7.76
N PRO A 200 -0.72 18.60 6.47
CA PRO A 200 0.50 18.11 5.83
C PRO A 200 1.79 18.66 6.45
N GLU A 201 1.71 19.83 7.10
CA GLU A 201 2.83 20.53 7.74
C GLU A 201 3.13 20.01 9.15
N ASP A 202 2.18 19.29 9.77
CA ASP A 202 2.40 18.73 11.10
C ASP A 202 3.25 17.46 11.02
N ASN A 203 4.47 17.55 11.49
CA ASN A 203 5.43 16.45 11.57
C ASN A 203 5.60 15.93 13.02
N SER A 204 4.75 16.37 13.97
CA SER A 204 4.86 15.96 15.36
C SER A 204 4.62 14.46 15.58
N TRP A 205 3.78 13.88 14.72
CA TRP A 205 3.39 12.47 14.78
C TRP A 205 4.54 11.48 14.50
N CYS A 206 5.58 11.89 13.75
CA CYS A 206 6.71 11.01 13.42
C CYS A 206 7.85 11.07 14.44
N ARG A 207 7.68 11.83 15.53
CA ARG A 207 8.71 11.95 16.56
C ARG A 207 8.78 10.72 17.45
N ILE A 208 10.01 10.43 17.91
CA ILE A 208 10.24 9.42 18.93
C ILE A 208 9.54 9.87 20.23
N GLN A 209 8.79 8.96 20.83
CA GLN A 209 8.15 9.14 22.13
C GLN A 209 8.92 8.29 23.16
N PRO A 210 9.63 8.90 24.12
CA PRO A 210 10.42 8.15 25.09
C PRO A 210 9.59 7.07 25.82
N GLY A 211 10.15 5.88 25.94
CA GLY A 211 9.49 4.73 26.59
C GLY A 211 8.49 3.99 25.73
N ARG A 212 8.22 4.45 24.48
CA ARG A 212 7.28 3.78 23.58
C ARG A 212 7.99 3.26 22.32
N THR A 213 7.56 2.11 21.85
CA THR A 213 8.07 1.51 20.61
C THR A 213 6.94 1.49 19.59
N LEU A 214 7.00 2.45 18.67
CA LEU A 214 5.91 2.77 17.75
C LEU A 214 6.29 2.52 16.29
N ILE A 215 5.28 2.22 15.50
CA ILE A 215 5.23 2.56 14.09
C ILE A 215 4.08 3.56 13.88
N SER A 216 4.27 4.48 12.95
CA SER A 216 3.26 5.48 12.60
C SER A 216 2.99 5.38 11.11
N LEU A 217 1.82 4.85 10.73
CA LEU A 217 1.41 4.76 9.33
C LEU A 217 0.84 6.08 8.86
N MET A 218 1.20 6.52 7.67
CA MET A 218 0.72 7.78 7.08
C MET A 218 0.25 7.60 5.65
N THR A 219 -0.88 8.21 5.32
CA THR A 219 -1.33 8.37 3.94
C THR A 219 -2.05 9.71 3.73
N CYS A 220 -2.26 10.08 2.47
CA CYS A 220 -3.04 11.28 2.13
C CYS A 220 -4.50 11.13 2.55
N HIS A 221 -5.12 12.24 2.98
CA HIS A 221 -6.50 12.31 3.38
C HIS A 221 -7.15 13.61 2.90
N PRO A 222 -8.45 13.61 2.55
CA PRO A 222 -9.30 12.44 2.22
C PRO A 222 -8.83 11.68 0.98
N TYR A 223 -9.44 10.52 0.69
CA TYR A 223 -9.13 9.75 -0.52
C TYR A 223 -9.34 10.59 -1.79
N GLY A 224 -8.36 10.50 -2.70
CA GLY A 224 -8.34 11.31 -3.92
C GLY A 224 -7.96 12.78 -3.71
N GLN A 225 -7.63 13.17 -2.48
CA GLN A 225 -7.18 14.51 -2.11
C GLN A 225 -5.94 14.43 -1.22
N ASN A 226 -5.30 15.56 -0.90
CA ASN A 226 -4.03 15.56 -0.17
C ASN A 226 -3.86 16.73 0.80
N TYR A 227 -4.94 17.39 1.19
CA TYR A 227 -4.86 18.54 2.09
C TYR A 227 -4.76 18.17 3.58
N GLN A 228 -4.88 16.87 3.91
CA GLN A 228 -4.66 16.32 5.24
C GLN A 228 -3.84 15.03 5.16
N ARG A 229 -3.45 14.52 6.34
CA ARG A 229 -2.82 13.21 6.51
C ARG A 229 -3.62 12.40 7.52
N TYR A 230 -3.84 11.14 7.19
CA TYR A 230 -4.42 10.13 8.09
C TYR A 230 -3.26 9.38 8.72
N ILE A 231 -3.17 9.43 10.05
CA ILE A 231 -2.08 8.84 10.83
C ILE A 231 -2.66 7.74 11.70
N VAL A 232 -2.03 6.57 11.67
CA VAL A 232 -2.35 5.45 12.57
C VAL A 232 -1.09 5.12 13.35
N PHE A 233 -1.14 5.26 14.67
CA PHE A 233 -0.09 4.82 15.57
C PHE A 233 -0.35 3.39 15.99
N ALA A 234 0.67 2.56 15.95
CA ALA A 234 0.63 1.23 16.51
C ALA A 234 1.86 1.00 17.40
N GLU A 235 1.64 0.41 18.57
CA GLU A 235 2.66 0.16 19.58
C GLU A 235 3.04 -1.31 19.61
N LEU A 236 4.32 -1.58 19.81
CA LEU A 236 4.85 -2.95 19.85
C LEU A 236 4.17 -3.74 20.97
N SER A 237 3.70 -4.93 20.63
CA SER A 237 3.14 -5.91 21.56
C SER A 237 4.10 -7.10 21.70
N PRO A 238 5.02 -7.08 22.66
CA PRO A 238 6.06 -8.11 22.78
C PRO A 238 5.52 -9.48 23.19
N GLU A 239 4.29 -9.54 23.73
CA GLU A 239 3.63 -10.79 24.13
C GLU A 239 3.00 -11.52 22.94
N ASP A 240 2.71 -10.80 21.85
CA ASP A 240 2.10 -11.36 20.66
C ASP A 240 3.17 -12.09 19.83
N LYS A 241 2.98 -13.39 19.66
CA LYS A 241 3.84 -14.20 18.77
C LYS A 241 3.15 -14.34 17.42
N PRO A 242 3.77 -13.89 16.34
CA PRO A 242 3.20 -14.06 15.02
C PRO A 242 3.18 -15.55 14.66
N SER A 243 2.01 -16.16 14.62
CA SER A 243 1.79 -17.47 14.03
C SER A 243 0.88 -17.32 12.81
N GLU A 244 1.09 -18.13 11.78
CA GLU A 244 0.18 -18.11 10.62
C GLU A 244 -1.26 -18.37 11.02
N GLU A 245 -1.49 -19.16 12.05
CA GLU A 245 -2.82 -19.51 12.56
C GLU A 245 -3.46 -18.32 13.28
N ALA A 246 -2.71 -17.58 14.10
CA ALA A 246 -3.16 -16.33 14.73
C ALA A 246 -3.46 -15.25 13.68
N ILE A 247 -2.59 -15.09 12.69
CA ILE A 247 -2.80 -14.14 11.59
C ILE A 247 -4.09 -14.44 10.80
N ARG A 248 -4.38 -15.72 10.53
CA ARG A 248 -5.62 -16.15 9.85
C ARG A 248 -6.85 -15.94 10.73
N ALA A 249 -6.75 -16.24 12.03
CA ALA A 249 -7.82 -16.03 12.98
C ALA A 249 -8.18 -14.55 13.16
N GLU A 250 -7.17 -13.66 13.17
CA GLU A 250 -7.37 -12.22 13.27
C GLU A 250 -7.98 -11.61 12.00
N ASN A 251 -7.69 -12.16 10.82
CA ASN A 251 -8.40 -11.78 9.59
C ASN A 251 -9.90 -12.08 9.64
N ALA A 252 -10.29 -13.10 10.41
CA ALA A 252 -11.69 -13.48 10.63
C ALA A 252 -12.31 -12.78 11.85
N ALA A 253 -11.54 -12.02 12.63
CA ALA A 253 -12.05 -11.28 13.78
C ALA A 253 -13.13 -10.28 13.34
N SER A 254 -14.16 -10.15 14.17
CA SER A 254 -15.34 -9.33 13.88
C SER A 254 -14.94 -7.88 13.57
N TYR A 255 -15.11 -7.48 12.33
CA TYR A 255 -15.00 -6.09 11.91
C TYR A 255 -16.20 -5.32 12.46
N ASP A 256 -15.94 -4.31 13.28
CA ASP A 256 -16.96 -3.35 13.70
C ASP A 256 -17.03 -2.20 12.69
N PRO A 257 -18.07 -2.14 11.85
CA PRO A 257 -18.23 -1.09 10.86
C PRO A 257 -18.75 0.23 11.47
N SER A 258 -18.96 0.30 12.78
CA SER A 258 -19.54 1.47 13.42
C SER A 258 -18.70 2.73 13.23
N PRO A 259 -19.33 3.90 13.05
CA PRO A 259 -18.65 5.17 13.04
C PRO A 259 -17.87 5.39 14.34
N ARG A 260 -16.65 5.94 14.21
CA ARG A 260 -15.77 6.18 15.35
C ARG A 260 -15.28 7.61 15.41
N GLN A 261 -14.95 8.05 16.61
CA GLN A 261 -14.42 9.38 16.86
C GLN A 261 -12.89 9.36 16.66
N ILE A 262 -12.39 10.30 15.90
CA ILE A 262 -10.95 10.48 15.64
C ILE A 262 -10.56 11.92 15.94
N THR A 263 -9.42 12.13 16.58
CA THR A 263 -8.87 13.47 16.82
C THR A 263 -8.35 14.06 15.51
N GLN A 264 -8.84 15.23 15.14
CA GLN A 264 -8.32 16.05 14.04
C GLN A 264 -7.50 17.19 14.62
N ILE A 265 -6.28 17.37 14.14
CA ILE A 265 -5.39 18.48 14.52
C ILE A 265 -5.33 19.47 13.38
N HIS A 266 -5.64 20.73 13.65
CA HIS A 266 -5.63 21.83 12.69
C HIS A 266 -4.27 22.52 12.59
N ALA A 267 -4.06 23.30 11.53
CA ALA A 267 -2.82 24.01 11.27
C ALA A 267 -2.46 25.04 12.36
N ASP A 268 -3.43 25.54 13.10
CA ASP A 268 -3.25 26.47 14.24
C ASP A 268 -2.93 25.76 15.57
N GLY A 269 -2.82 24.40 15.54
CA GLY A 269 -2.55 23.58 16.72
C GLY A 269 -3.78 23.27 17.56
N THR A 270 -4.96 23.75 17.17
CA THR A 270 -6.21 23.35 17.82
C THR A 270 -6.61 21.94 17.41
N SER A 271 -7.43 21.28 18.21
CA SER A 271 -7.95 19.95 17.88
C SER A 271 -9.44 19.87 18.13
N ASP A 272 -10.11 19.12 17.28
CA ASP A 272 -11.49 18.69 17.46
C ASP A 272 -11.64 17.18 17.23
N THR A 273 -12.86 16.70 17.37
CA THR A 273 -13.17 15.28 17.17
C THR A 273 -14.08 15.15 15.97
N VAL A 274 -13.64 14.37 14.98
CA VAL A 274 -14.41 14.06 13.79
C VAL A 274 -14.90 12.62 13.83
N THR A 275 -16.05 12.38 13.22
CA THR A 275 -16.60 11.03 13.07
C THR A 275 -16.16 10.44 11.75
N VAL A 276 -15.46 9.31 11.80
CA VAL A 276 -15.09 8.51 10.62
C VAL A 276 -15.95 7.27 10.58
N ASP A 277 -16.60 7.04 9.44
CA ASP A 277 -17.42 5.85 9.19
C ASP A 277 -16.62 4.86 8.31
N PRO A 278 -16.06 3.78 8.90
CA PRO A 278 -15.25 2.82 8.16
C PRO A 278 -16.05 1.99 7.17
N ALA A 279 -17.32 1.73 7.46
CA ALA A 279 -18.19 0.89 6.61
C ALA A 279 -18.58 1.61 5.32
N ALA A 280 -18.75 2.92 5.39
CA ALA A 280 -19.08 3.73 4.23
C ALA A 280 -17.85 4.07 3.38
N ILE A 281 -16.65 3.65 3.81
CA ILE A 281 -15.39 4.14 3.24
C ILE A 281 -15.40 5.68 3.26
N ARG A 282 -16.08 6.26 4.25
CA ARG A 282 -16.26 7.71 4.36
C ARG A 282 -15.09 8.29 5.11
N PRO A 283 -14.34 9.19 4.52
CA PRO A 283 -13.51 10.07 5.32
C PRO A 283 -14.43 10.92 6.19
N ASP A 284 -13.97 11.21 7.37
CA ASP A 284 -14.46 12.10 8.39
C ASP A 284 -15.57 13.10 8.04
N GLY A 285 -16.11 13.76 9.03
CA GLY A 285 -17.20 14.72 8.91
C GLY A 285 -16.90 16.08 8.26
N SER A 286 -15.84 16.27 7.50
CA SER A 286 -15.71 17.49 6.70
C SER A 286 -16.63 17.39 5.48
N GLU A 287 -17.72 18.12 5.51
CA GLU A 287 -18.89 17.97 4.61
C GLU A 287 -18.55 17.89 3.12
N TYR A 288 -17.52 18.56 2.64
CA TYR A 288 -17.24 18.66 1.21
C TYR A 288 -16.17 17.66 0.73
N GLY A 289 -15.13 17.47 1.48
CA GLY A 289 -14.05 16.53 1.14
C GLY A 289 -14.47 15.07 1.27
N ALA A 290 -15.28 14.77 2.29
CA ALA A 290 -15.82 13.45 2.54
C ALA A 290 -16.72 12.95 1.41
N VAL A 291 -17.64 13.80 0.95
CA VAL A 291 -18.57 13.46 -0.13
C VAL A 291 -17.84 13.20 -1.45
N LEU A 292 -16.87 14.03 -1.80
CA LEU A 292 -16.08 13.86 -3.03
C LEU A 292 -15.21 12.61 -2.96
N SER A 293 -14.57 12.36 -1.83
CA SER A 293 -13.73 11.18 -1.63
C SER A 293 -14.54 9.88 -1.74
N ASN A 294 -15.71 9.82 -1.11
CA ASN A 294 -16.61 8.67 -1.25
C ASN A 294 -17.10 8.50 -2.68
N PHE A 295 -17.45 9.61 -3.33
CA PHE A 295 -17.88 9.57 -4.72
C PHE A 295 -16.75 9.03 -5.62
N VAL A 296 -15.51 9.44 -5.39
CA VAL A 296 -14.34 8.97 -6.15
C VAL A 296 -14.12 7.47 -5.94
N ILE A 297 -14.15 6.98 -4.69
CA ILE A 297 -14.01 5.55 -4.39
C ILE A 297 -15.13 4.74 -5.02
N LEU A 298 -16.39 5.14 -4.79
CA LEU A 298 -17.55 4.48 -5.38
C LEU A 298 -17.57 4.57 -6.90
N ALA A 299 -17.10 5.70 -7.46
CA ALA A 299 -17.00 5.87 -8.90
C ALA A 299 -15.89 4.98 -9.48
N GLU A 300 -14.76 4.85 -8.78
CA GLU A 300 -13.66 3.98 -9.19
C GLU A 300 -14.11 2.51 -9.23
N ASP A 301 -14.76 2.02 -8.19
CA ASP A 301 -15.28 0.65 -8.16
C ASP A 301 -16.37 0.43 -9.22
N LYS A 302 -17.30 1.38 -9.38
CA LYS A 302 -18.30 1.32 -10.44
C LYS A 302 -17.69 1.46 -11.83
N MET A 303 -16.65 2.29 -11.99
CA MET A 303 -15.92 2.39 -13.27
C MET A 303 -15.17 1.10 -13.58
N ARG A 304 -14.58 0.42 -12.58
CA ARG A 304 -13.98 -0.90 -12.76
C ARG A 304 -15.02 -1.92 -13.24
N ILE A 305 -16.19 -1.99 -12.59
CA ILE A 305 -17.30 -2.86 -13.01
C ILE A 305 -17.81 -2.48 -14.39
N ALA A 306 -18.03 -1.19 -14.66
CA ALA A 306 -18.48 -0.69 -15.96
C ALA A 306 -17.45 -0.98 -17.06
N ALA A 307 -16.15 -0.87 -16.77
CA ALA A 307 -15.07 -1.23 -17.68
C ALA A 307 -15.11 -2.72 -18.03
N TRP A 308 -15.35 -3.60 -17.04
CA TRP A 308 -15.53 -5.04 -17.28
C TRP A 308 -16.74 -5.34 -18.15
N ILE A 309 -17.89 -4.73 -17.85
CA ILE A 309 -19.12 -4.87 -18.66
C ILE A 309 -18.86 -4.32 -20.07
N GLY A 310 -18.26 -3.15 -20.18
CA GLY A 310 -17.93 -2.54 -21.46
C GLY A 310 -16.98 -3.40 -22.28
N ALA A 311 -15.94 -3.95 -21.65
CA ALA A 311 -15.00 -4.87 -22.30
C ALA A 311 -15.71 -6.15 -22.81
N ALA A 312 -16.61 -6.71 -22.01
CA ALA A 312 -17.40 -7.87 -22.42
C ALA A 312 -18.32 -7.56 -23.61
N VAL A 313 -19.02 -6.43 -23.58
CA VAL A 313 -19.91 -5.99 -24.68
C VAL A 313 -19.12 -5.74 -25.95
N VAL A 314 -17.95 -5.09 -25.86
CA VAL A 314 -17.09 -4.83 -27.01
C VAL A 314 -16.52 -6.12 -27.58
N ALA A 315 -16.10 -7.07 -26.73
CA ALA A 315 -15.62 -8.38 -27.15
C ALA A 315 -16.72 -9.20 -27.88
N LEU A 316 -17.95 -9.23 -27.31
CA LEU A 316 -19.08 -9.91 -27.92
C LEU A 316 -19.49 -9.27 -29.25
N SER A 317 -19.47 -7.94 -29.32
CA SER A 317 -19.73 -7.20 -30.57
C SER A 317 -18.66 -7.51 -31.63
N GLY A 318 -17.41 -7.67 -31.24
CA GLY A 318 -16.32 -8.05 -32.12
C GLY A 318 -16.48 -9.46 -32.68
N ILE A 319 -16.81 -10.41 -31.82
CA ILE A 319 -17.11 -11.79 -32.23
C ILE A 319 -18.27 -11.80 -33.23
N TRP A 320 -19.35 -11.07 -32.94
CA TRP A 320 -20.52 -10.98 -33.82
C TRP A 320 -20.15 -10.38 -35.20
N LEU A 321 -19.37 -9.32 -35.24
CA LEU A 321 -18.88 -8.69 -36.48
C LEU A 321 -18.01 -9.67 -37.29
N THR A 322 -17.13 -10.39 -36.62
CA THR A 322 -16.27 -11.39 -37.25
C THR A 322 -17.10 -12.55 -37.85
N VAL A 323 -18.08 -13.04 -37.11
CA VAL A 323 -18.99 -14.09 -37.58
C VAL A 323 -19.82 -13.62 -38.78
N GLN A 324 -20.31 -12.38 -38.76
CA GLN A 324 -21.03 -11.77 -39.88
C GLN A 324 -20.14 -11.67 -41.12
N THR A 325 -18.88 -11.22 -40.94
CA THR A 325 -17.93 -11.08 -42.07
C THR A 325 -17.60 -12.43 -42.70
N LEU A 326 -17.40 -13.46 -41.87
CA LEU A 326 -17.16 -14.82 -42.33
C LEU A 326 -18.38 -15.43 -43.05
N ARG A 327 -19.61 -15.16 -42.59
CA ARG A 327 -20.84 -15.56 -43.25
C ARG A 327 -21.03 -14.89 -44.63
N ASP A 328 -20.71 -13.59 -44.71
CA ASP A 328 -20.79 -12.86 -45.96
C ASP A 328 -19.74 -13.34 -46.97
N PHE A 329 -18.54 -13.74 -46.49
CA PHE A 329 -17.50 -14.32 -47.31
C PHE A 329 -17.93 -15.68 -47.90
N LYS A 330 -18.48 -16.59 -47.08
CA LYS A 330 -19.00 -17.88 -47.54
C LYS A 330 -20.19 -17.76 -48.50
N LYS A 331 -21.01 -16.73 -48.39
CA LYS A 331 -22.09 -16.46 -49.35
C LYS A 331 -21.57 -15.96 -50.71
N GLY A 332 -20.47 -15.17 -50.68
CA GLY A 332 -19.82 -14.69 -51.91
C GLY A 332 -19.17 -15.81 -52.72
N GLU A 333 -18.51 -16.78 -52.04
CA GLU A 333 -17.92 -17.94 -52.67
C GLU A 333 -18.96 -18.83 -53.39
N LYS A 334 -20.10 -19.08 -52.72
CA LYS A 334 -21.20 -19.88 -53.32
C LYS A 334 -21.87 -19.24 -54.54
N HIS A 335 -21.80 -17.93 -54.68
CA HIS A 335 -22.29 -17.22 -55.86
C HIS A 335 -21.31 -17.30 -57.06
N HIS A 336 -20.02 -17.49 -56.81
CA HIS A 336 -19.00 -17.66 -57.84
C HIS A 336 -18.88 -19.10 -58.37
N GLU A 337 -19.35 -20.08 -57.61
CA GLU A 337 -19.40 -21.50 -58.05
C GLU A 337 -20.69 -21.86 -58.83
N SER A 338 -21.65 -20.94 -58.85
CA SER A 338 -22.95 -21.16 -59.56
C SER A 338 -23.10 -20.40 -60.87
N GLU A 339 -22.09 -19.65 -61.31
CA GLU A 339 -21.95 -19.05 -62.64
C GLU A 339 -20.94 -19.87 -63.49
#